data_fc65010372c85f0289468747f2f42593
#
_entry.id   fc65010372c85f0289468747f2f42593
#
_cell.length_a   1.000
_cell.length_b   1.000
_cell.length_c   1.000
_cell.angle_alpha   90.00
_cell.angle_beta   90.00
_cell.angle_gamma   90.00
#
_symmetry.space_group_name_H-M   'P 1'
#
loop_
_entity.id
_entity.type
_entity.pdbx_description
1 polymer ?
#
loop_
_entity_poly.entity_id
_entity_poly.type
_entity_poly.pdbx_seq_one_letter_code
_entity_poly.pdbx_strand_id
1 'polypeptide(L)'
;MKNLYQLLFCVFAFTLLIVGCKKDRDNSPGSYIKHGDVVYELSQGILENYGKYGTSEANNLDVILLSPGFKIHESNGQIDSISGMGNGIHFEIHDSSFDKLDIDDYIYNNESEQLGTFNHSSAVFNYDSRSENPQEFEISSGKLTVKMNGSEYELSFDCLDSDGKIISGVYKGSLKYYNYDDALKSAGIKNWPDIR
;
A
#
# COMPACT_ATOMS: atom_id res chain seq x y z
N MET A 1 -60.43 -8.76 -32.97
CA MET A 1 -59.05 -9.31 -33.19
C MET A 1 -57.95 -8.26 -33.10
N LYS A 2 -58.17 -7.01 -33.52
CA LYS A 2 -57.14 -5.94 -33.45
C LYS A 2 -56.66 -5.65 -32.01
N ASN A 3 -57.56 -5.70 -31.03
CA ASN A 3 -57.22 -5.36 -29.64
C ASN A 3 -56.40 -6.45 -28.90
N LEU A 4 -56.48 -7.70 -29.38
CA LEU A 4 -55.70 -8.81 -28.79
C LEU A 4 -54.22 -8.72 -29.15
N TYR A 5 -53.88 -8.27 -30.35
CA TYR A 5 -52.48 -8.08 -30.76
C TYR A 5 -51.84 -6.89 -30.07
N GLN A 6 -52.57 -5.83 -29.77
CA GLN A 6 -52.03 -4.70 -29.01
C GLN A 6 -51.72 -5.09 -27.56
N LEU A 7 -52.55 -5.93 -26.92
CA LEU A 7 -52.30 -6.41 -25.58
C LEU A 7 -51.08 -7.35 -25.53
N LEU A 8 -50.94 -8.23 -26.53
CA LEU A 8 -49.78 -9.12 -26.62
C LEU A 8 -48.47 -8.36 -26.85
N PHE A 9 -48.49 -7.28 -27.63
CA PHE A 9 -47.31 -6.46 -27.89
C PHE A 9 -46.84 -5.68 -26.67
N CYS A 10 -47.79 -5.17 -25.85
CA CYS A 10 -47.46 -4.50 -24.58
C CYS A 10 -46.85 -5.44 -23.54
N VAL A 11 -47.33 -6.71 -23.48
CA VAL A 11 -46.77 -7.69 -22.53
C VAL A 11 -45.36 -8.13 -22.96
N PHE A 12 -45.07 -8.22 -24.27
CA PHE A 12 -43.74 -8.59 -24.77
C PHE A 12 -42.72 -7.46 -24.63
N ALA A 13 -43.16 -6.21 -24.71
CA ALA A 13 -42.30 -5.04 -24.51
C ALA A 13 -41.89 -4.85 -23.04
N PHE A 14 -42.68 -5.34 -22.08
CA PHE A 14 -42.37 -5.18 -20.65
C PHE A 14 -41.41 -6.25 -20.10
N THR A 15 -41.27 -7.38 -20.79
CA THR A 15 -40.36 -8.46 -20.38
C THR A 15 -38.90 -8.23 -20.77
N LEU A 16 -38.60 -7.24 -21.61
CA LEU A 16 -37.23 -6.92 -22.06
C LEU A 16 -36.50 -5.93 -21.14
N LEU A 17 -37.11 -5.40 -20.09
CA LEU A 17 -36.50 -4.41 -19.18
C LEU A 17 -35.90 -4.99 -17.92
N ILE A 18 -35.83 -6.34 -17.76
CA ILE A 18 -35.22 -6.97 -16.59
C ILE A 18 -33.92 -7.71 -16.98
N VAL A 19 -33.20 -7.21 -17.99
CA VAL A 19 -31.77 -7.50 -18.06
C VAL A 19 -31.09 -6.47 -17.19
N GLY A 20 -31.31 -6.60 -15.88
CA GLY A 20 -30.52 -5.92 -14.90
C GLY A 20 -29.08 -6.35 -15.15
N CYS A 21 -28.22 -5.43 -15.57
CA CYS A 21 -26.80 -5.59 -15.44
C CYS A 21 -26.54 -6.04 -14.01
N LYS A 22 -26.23 -7.31 -13.81
CA LYS A 22 -25.46 -7.70 -12.64
C LYS A 22 -24.18 -6.89 -12.75
N LYS A 23 -24.12 -5.79 -12.02
CA LYS A 23 -22.85 -5.17 -11.70
C LYS A 23 -22.12 -6.26 -10.94
N ASP A 24 -21.19 -6.93 -11.63
CA ASP A 24 -20.25 -7.81 -10.95
C ASP A 24 -19.73 -6.98 -9.79
N ARG A 25 -20.11 -7.35 -8.58
CA ARG A 25 -19.49 -6.78 -7.40
C ARG A 25 -18.06 -7.26 -7.51
N ASP A 26 -17.20 -6.35 -7.85
CA ASP A 26 -15.77 -6.54 -7.70
C ASP A 26 -15.57 -6.87 -6.22
N ASN A 27 -15.39 -8.16 -5.93
CA ASN A 27 -15.15 -8.66 -4.58
C ASN A 27 -13.70 -8.44 -4.16
N SER A 28 -12.96 -7.61 -4.90
CA SER A 28 -11.62 -7.20 -4.50
C SER A 28 -11.69 -6.50 -3.15
N PRO A 29 -10.80 -6.81 -2.20
CA PRO A 29 -10.68 -6.09 -0.95
C PRO A 29 -10.58 -4.57 -1.22
N GLY A 30 -11.13 -3.74 -0.33
CA GLY A 30 -11.04 -2.28 -0.45
C GLY A 30 -9.59 -1.78 -0.43
N SER A 31 -8.71 -2.53 0.25
CA SER A 31 -7.25 -2.36 0.27
C SER A 31 -6.59 -3.70 -0.02
N TYR A 32 -5.68 -3.73 -0.98
CA TYR A 32 -5.02 -4.96 -1.41
C TYR A 32 -3.63 -4.72 -2.00
N ILE A 33 -2.82 -5.77 -1.97
CA ILE A 33 -1.60 -5.91 -2.76
C ILE A 33 -1.73 -7.12 -3.68
N LYS A 34 -1.25 -6.98 -4.90
CA LYS A 34 -1.23 -8.03 -5.92
C LYS A 34 0.20 -8.32 -6.33
N HIS A 35 0.57 -9.60 -6.38
CA HIS A 35 1.84 -10.08 -6.93
C HIS A 35 1.56 -11.10 -8.04
N GLY A 36 1.83 -10.73 -9.27
CA GLY A 36 1.34 -11.47 -10.43
C GLY A 36 -0.19 -11.52 -10.46
N ASP A 37 -0.77 -12.72 -10.38
CA ASP A 37 -2.22 -12.93 -10.41
C ASP A 37 -2.84 -13.12 -9.01
N VAL A 38 -2.03 -13.17 -7.95
CA VAL A 38 -2.51 -13.41 -6.59
C VAL A 38 -2.76 -12.09 -5.88
N VAL A 39 -3.93 -11.98 -5.25
CA VAL A 39 -4.38 -10.79 -4.51
C VAL A 39 -4.39 -11.11 -3.01
N TYR A 40 -3.85 -10.21 -2.21
CA TYR A 40 -3.81 -10.28 -0.76
C TYR A 40 -4.41 -9.02 -0.15
N GLU A 41 -5.19 -9.17 0.91
CA GLU A 41 -5.77 -8.05 1.65
C GLU A 41 -4.69 -7.25 2.39
N LEU A 42 -4.86 -5.90 2.41
CA LEU A 42 -4.13 -4.99 3.30
C LEU A 42 -5.11 -4.37 4.29
N SER A 43 -4.70 -4.17 5.53
CA SER A 43 -5.59 -3.66 6.58
C SER A 43 -4.95 -2.67 7.54
N GLN A 44 -3.64 -2.59 7.57
CA GLN A 44 -2.89 -1.75 8.49
C GLN A 44 -1.90 -0.91 7.69
N GLY A 45 -1.78 0.37 8.04
CA GLY A 45 -0.82 1.29 7.47
C GLY A 45 -0.01 1.99 8.56
N ILE A 46 1.28 2.12 8.33
CA ILE A 46 2.24 2.78 9.21
C ILE A 46 2.94 3.86 8.39
N LEU A 47 3.25 4.98 9.06
CA LEU A 47 4.11 6.04 8.56
C LEU A 47 5.19 6.31 9.60
N GLU A 48 6.44 6.08 9.25
CA GLU A 48 7.59 6.33 10.11
C GLU A 48 8.39 7.50 9.56
N ASN A 49 8.76 8.43 10.45
CA ASN A 49 9.62 9.56 10.10
C ASN A 49 11.01 9.33 10.65
N TYR A 50 11.98 9.32 9.76
CA TYR A 50 13.41 9.19 10.08
C TYR A 50 14.18 10.51 9.93
N GLY A 51 13.48 11.60 9.59
CA GLY A 51 14.08 12.91 9.43
C GLY A 51 14.93 13.06 8.17
N LYS A 52 15.74 14.09 8.15
CA LYS A 52 16.62 14.40 7.01
C LYS A 52 17.94 13.68 7.11
N TYR A 53 18.39 13.15 5.99
CA TYR A 53 19.69 12.48 5.88
C TYR A 53 20.77 13.44 5.35
N GLY A 54 21.82 13.63 6.12
CA GLY A 54 22.96 14.42 5.72
C GLY A 54 22.59 15.84 5.27
N THR A 55 22.82 16.16 4.00
CA THR A 55 22.47 17.44 3.38
C THR A 55 21.20 17.39 2.52
N SER A 56 20.44 16.30 2.59
CA SER A 56 19.19 16.15 1.84
C SER A 56 18.17 17.21 2.26
N GLU A 57 17.43 17.76 1.30
CA GLU A 57 16.28 18.61 1.56
C GLU A 57 15.03 17.80 1.90
N ALA A 58 14.99 16.54 1.50
CA ALA A 58 13.90 15.62 1.76
C ALA A 58 13.97 15.00 3.17
N ASN A 59 12.80 14.78 3.77
CA ASN A 59 12.66 13.87 4.90
C ASN A 59 12.53 12.45 4.36
N ASN A 60 13.10 11.50 5.07
CA ASN A 60 12.95 10.08 4.82
C ASN A 60 11.74 9.57 5.61
N LEU A 61 10.71 9.16 4.88
CA LEU A 61 9.48 8.61 5.42
C LEU A 61 9.28 7.18 4.94
N ASP A 62 9.09 6.26 5.88
CA ASP A 62 8.74 4.88 5.54
C ASP A 62 7.24 4.68 5.61
N VAL A 63 6.67 4.16 4.52
CA VAL A 63 5.28 3.70 4.46
C VAL A 63 5.27 2.18 4.47
N ILE A 64 4.64 1.59 5.48
CA ILE A 64 4.52 0.15 5.62
C ILE A 64 3.04 -0.22 5.60
N LEU A 65 2.65 -1.04 4.63
CA LEU A 65 1.28 -1.54 4.48
C LEU A 65 1.26 -3.04 4.76
N LEU A 66 0.41 -3.46 5.70
CA LEU A 66 0.40 -4.82 6.21
C LEU A 66 -0.97 -5.48 6.07
N SER A 67 -0.97 -6.79 5.87
CA SER A 67 -2.16 -7.63 5.94
C SER A 67 -2.63 -7.86 7.40
N PRO A 68 -3.87 -8.32 7.62
CA PRO A 68 -4.40 -8.50 8.97
C PRO A 68 -3.68 -9.58 9.80
N GLY A 69 -2.86 -10.43 9.19
CA GLY A 69 -2.11 -11.49 9.89
C GLY A 69 -0.93 -11.00 10.73
N PHE A 70 -0.54 -9.73 10.59
CA PHE A 70 0.51 -9.12 11.40
C PHE A 70 -0.03 -8.45 12.66
N LYS A 71 0.80 -8.47 13.70
CA LYS A 71 0.58 -7.77 14.96
C LYS A 71 1.77 -6.86 15.24
N ILE A 72 1.49 -5.57 15.39
CA ILE A 72 2.47 -4.54 15.74
C ILE A 72 2.58 -4.50 17.26
N HIS A 73 3.78 -4.61 17.78
CA HIS A 73 4.10 -4.44 19.20
C HIS A 73 4.77 -3.10 19.39
N GLU A 74 4.33 -2.37 20.41
CA GLU A 74 4.79 -1.01 20.69
C GLU A 74 5.40 -0.91 22.07
N SER A 75 6.46 -0.15 22.18
CA SER A 75 7.09 0.24 23.43
C SER A 75 7.48 1.70 23.37
N ASN A 76 7.13 2.48 24.41
CA ASN A 76 7.45 3.91 24.50
C ASN A 76 6.99 4.78 23.31
N GLY A 77 5.89 4.38 22.64
CA GLY A 77 5.34 5.12 21.50
C GLY A 77 6.06 4.85 20.18
N GLN A 78 6.92 3.86 20.13
CA GLN A 78 7.62 3.38 18.92
C GLN A 78 7.28 1.91 18.67
N ILE A 79 7.49 1.44 17.44
CA ILE A 79 7.37 0.01 17.12
C ILE A 79 8.58 -0.70 17.72
N ASP A 80 8.30 -1.71 18.54
CA ASP A 80 9.31 -2.59 19.13
C ASP A 80 9.55 -3.81 18.23
N SER A 81 8.48 -4.40 17.72
CA SER A 81 8.55 -5.53 16.80
C SER A 81 7.24 -5.75 16.04
N ILE A 82 7.31 -6.49 14.94
CA ILE A 82 6.15 -6.96 14.19
C ILE A 82 6.19 -8.50 14.17
N SER A 83 5.11 -9.13 14.59
CA SER A 83 5.01 -10.59 14.63
C SER A 83 3.80 -11.10 13.86
N GLY A 84 3.80 -12.39 13.51
CA GLY A 84 2.72 -13.07 12.82
C GLY A 84 3.09 -13.54 11.43
N MET A 85 2.06 -13.84 10.64
CA MET A 85 2.21 -14.31 9.26
C MET A 85 1.35 -13.44 8.34
N GLY A 86 1.90 -13.03 7.19
CA GLY A 86 1.13 -12.20 6.29
C GLY A 86 1.89 -11.71 5.07
N ASN A 87 1.37 -10.63 4.51
CA ASN A 87 1.88 -9.99 3.32
C ASN A 87 2.03 -8.50 3.61
N GLY A 88 2.98 -7.84 2.98
CA GLY A 88 3.18 -6.42 3.18
C GLY A 88 4.05 -5.81 2.11
N ILE A 89 4.07 -4.48 2.10
CA ILE A 89 4.96 -3.70 1.24
C ILE A 89 5.47 -2.51 2.03
N HIS A 90 6.71 -2.18 1.79
CA HIS A 90 7.43 -1.06 2.35
C HIS A 90 7.89 -0.12 1.23
N PHE A 91 7.74 1.18 1.46
CA PHE A 91 8.27 2.24 0.61
C PHE A 91 9.10 3.21 1.46
N GLU A 92 10.36 3.41 1.11
CA GLU A 92 11.20 4.49 1.64
C GLU A 92 11.03 5.71 0.74
N ILE A 93 10.32 6.72 1.24
CA ILE A 93 9.85 7.89 0.49
C ILE A 93 10.63 9.13 0.87
N HIS A 94 10.99 9.93 -0.12
CA HIS A 94 11.66 11.22 0.05
C HIS A 94 10.66 12.36 -0.13
N ASP A 95 10.19 12.93 1.01
CA ASP A 95 9.09 13.88 1.09
C ASP A 95 9.54 15.25 1.62
N SER A 96 8.79 16.30 1.31
CA SER A 96 8.99 17.62 1.90
C SER A 96 8.43 17.71 3.33
N SER A 97 7.38 16.98 3.62
CA SER A 97 6.75 16.87 4.94
C SER A 97 7.49 15.87 5.83
N PHE A 98 7.26 15.96 7.15
CA PHE A 98 7.88 15.07 8.13
C PHE A 98 6.84 14.26 8.94
N ASP A 99 5.58 14.65 8.94
CA ASP A 99 4.52 14.06 9.76
C ASP A 99 3.33 13.52 8.95
N LYS A 100 3.39 13.66 7.64
CA LYS A 100 2.38 13.20 6.69
C LYS A 100 3.02 13.01 5.33
N LEU A 101 2.33 12.30 4.45
CA LEU A 101 2.70 12.26 3.03
C LEU A 101 2.05 13.44 2.29
N ASP A 102 2.79 14.07 1.41
CA ASP A 102 2.23 15.02 0.48
C ASP A 102 1.35 14.31 -0.56
N ILE A 103 0.36 15.02 -1.10
CA ILE A 103 -0.46 14.50 -2.20
C ILE A 103 0.34 14.64 -3.47
N ASP A 104 0.98 13.55 -3.91
CA ASP A 104 1.88 13.54 -5.06
C ASP A 104 2.02 12.14 -5.67
N ASP A 105 2.73 12.09 -6.79
CA ASP A 105 3.28 10.88 -7.40
C ASP A 105 4.75 10.75 -7.02
N TYR A 106 5.12 9.65 -6.38
CA TYR A 106 6.51 9.28 -6.05
C TYR A 106 7.01 8.26 -7.06
N ILE A 107 8.15 8.54 -7.66
CA ILE A 107 8.75 7.69 -8.70
C ILE A 107 9.97 6.97 -8.13
N TYR A 108 10.09 5.68 -8.44
CA TYR A 108 11.27 4.91 -8.04
C TYR A 108 12.56 5.53 -8.59
N ASN A 109 13.53 5.76 -7.71
CA ASN A 109 14.86 6.27 -8.07
C ASN A 109 15.89 5.82 -7.04
N ASN A 110 16.71 4.83 -7.39
CA ASN A 110 17.76 4.30 -6.51
C ASN A 110 19.08 5.09 -6.54
N GLU A 111 19.18 6.12 -7.38
CA GLU A 111 20.40 6.91 -7.54
C GLU A 111 20.41 8.19 -6.67
N SER A 112 19.24 8.62 -6.18
CA SER A 112 19.14 9.86 -5.44
C SER A 112 17.94 9.90 -4.48
N GLU A 113 18.13 10.61 -3.37
CA GLU A 113 17.11 10.90 -2.35
C GLU A 113 16.42 12.24 -2.67
N GLN A 114 15.91 12.41 -3.90
CA GLN A 114 15.24 13.64 -4.32
C GLN A 114 13.78 13.64 -3.86
N LEU A 115 13.25 14.85 -3.61
CA LEU A 115 11.83 15.05 -3.35
C LEU A 115 10.97 14.42 -4.45
N GLY A 116 9.89 13.73 -4.06
CA GLY A 116 8.99 13.06 -4.98
C GLY A 116 9.52 11.72 -5.50
N THR A 117 10.51 11.13 -4.84
CA THR A 117 11.04 9.81 -5.18
C THR A 117 10.86 8.80 -4.04
N PHE A 118 11.02 7.53 -4.35
CA PHE A 118 11.20 6.47 -3.36
C PHE A 118 12.29 5.48 -3.82
N ASN A 119 12.93 4.81 -2.87
CA ASN A 119 13.94 3.78 -3.11
C ASN A 119 13.89 2.70 -2.02
N HIS A 120 14.89 1.84 -1.90
CA HIS A 120 15.05 0.81 -0.85
C HIS A 120 13.73 0.16 -0.40
N SER A 121 12.86 -0.08 -1.38
CA SER A 121 11.49 -0.53 -1.15
C SER A 121 11.35 -2.00 -1.47
N SER A 122 10.50 -2.69 -0.72
CA SER A 122 10.35 -4.14 -0.86
C SER A 122 8.96 -4.62 -0.48
N ALA A 123 8.62 -5.83 -0.91
CA ALA A 123 7.41 -6.52 -0.52
C ALA A 123 7.71 -7.91 0.03
N VAL A 124 6.87 -8.38 0.92
CA VAL A 124 6.91 -9.75 1.46
C VAL A 124 5.57 -10.43 1.24
N PHE A 125 5.61 -11.71 0.85
CA PHE A 125 4.42 -12.52 0.65
C PHE A 125 4.55 -13.84 1.41
N ASN A 126 3.47 -14.22 2.13
CA ASN A 126 3.46 -15.39 3.01
C ASN A 126 4.62 -15.38 4.03
N TYR A 127 5.00 -14.18 4.45
CA TYR A 127 6.06 -13.98 5.44
C TYR A 127 5.62 -14.54 6.79
N ASP A 128 6.52 -15.27 7.46
CA ASP A 128 6.38 -15.68 8.87
C ASP A 128 7.49 -14.99 9.66
N SER A 129 7.13 -14.16 10.64
CA SER A 129 8.10 -13.46 11.50
C SER A 129 9.04 -14.37 12.29
N ARG A 130 8.78 -15.67 12.33
CA ARG A 130 9.65 -16.70 12.93
C ARG A 130 10.63 -17.34 11.94
N SER A 131 10.51 -16.99 10.65
CA SER A 131 11.40 -17.53 9.62
C SER A 131 12.79 -16.91 9.72
N GLU A 132 13.81 -17.75 9.68
CA GLU A 132 15.21 -17.29 9.66
C GLU A 132 15.63 -16.73 8.28
N ASN A 133 14.91 -17.10 7.21
CA ASN A 133 15.21 -16.69 5.84
C ASN A 133 13.90 -16.25 5.13
N PRO A 134 13.38 -15.07 5.45
CA PRO A 134 12.21 -14.55 4.76
C PRO A 134 12.52 -14.28 3.28
N GLN A 135 11.57 -14.58 2.40
CA GLN A 135 11.66 -14.18 1.01
C GLN A 135 11.15 -12.75 0.88
N GLU A 136 12.05 -11.88 0.51
CA GLU A 136 11.78 -10.46 0.24
C GLU A 136 11.91 -10.20 -1.27
N PHE A 137 11.03 -9.36 -1.79
CA PHE A 137 10.98 -8.96 -3.20
C PHE A 137 11.32 -7.46 -3.29
N GLU A 138 12.55 -7.15 -3.66
CA GLU A 138 12.99 -5.77 -3.84
C GLU A 138 12.25 -5.12 -5.00
N ILE A 139 11.82 -3.87 -4.81
CA ILE A 139 11.24 -3.04 -5.87
C ILE A 139 12.36 -2.46 -6.71
N SER A 140 12.29 -2.65 -8.03
CA SER A 140 13.30 -2.21 -8.99
C SER A 140 12.84 -1.05 -9.88
N SER A 141 11.53 -0.78 -9.91
CA SER A 141 10.96 0.35 -10.64
C SER A 141 9.49 0.54 -10.26
N GLY A 142 8.90 1.68 -10.64
CA GLY A 142 7.49 1.90 -10.48
C GLY A 142 7.12 3.26 -9.94
N LYS A 143 5.86 3.35 -9.53
CA LYS A 143 5.23 4.57 -9.03
C LYS A 143 4.32 4.28 -7.84
N LEU A 144 4.38 5.16 -6.85
CA LEU A 144 3.40 5.26 -5.78
C LEU A 144 2.67 6.61 -5.92
N THR A 145 1.35 6.59 -5.98
CA THR A 145 0.49 7.77 -5.98
C THR A 145 -0.19 7.91 -4.63
N VAL A 146 -0.05 9.06 -4.01
CA VAL A 146 -0.61 9.39 -2.69
C VAL A 146 -1.73 10.39 -2.84
N LYS A 147 -2.90 10.08 -2.27
CA LYS A 147 -4.02 10.98 -2.09
C LYS A 147 -4.38 11.03 -0.61
N MET A 148 -4.66 12.21 -0.09
CA MET A 148 -5.11 12.39 1.29
C MET A 148 -6.55 12.91 1.29
N ASN A 149 -7.40 12.26 2.11
CA ASN A 149 -8.78 12.68 2.31
C ASN A 149 -9.03 12.83 3.83
N GLY A 150 -8.72 13.99 4.37
CA GLY A 150 -8.83 14.24 5.82
C GLY A 150 -7.81 13.44 6.63
N SER A 151 -8.29 12.52 7.47
CA SER A 151 -7.45 11.65 8.31
C SER A 151 -7.10 10.32 7.64
N GLU A 152 -7.57 10.09 6.41
CA GLU A 152 -7.34 8.86 5.66
C GLU A 152 -6.57 9.14 4.38
N TYR A 153 -5.82 8.15 3.96
CA TYR A 153 -5.06 8.13 2.71
C TYR A 153 -5.72 7.18 1.71
N GLU A 154 -5.61 7.53 0.45
CA GLU A 154 -5.72 6.59 -0.65
C GLU A 154 -4.36 6.51 -1.33
N LEU A 155 -3.72 5.35 -1.23
CA LEU A 155 -2.44 5.04 -1.86
C LEU A 155 -2.70 4.05 -2.99
N SER A 156 -2.08 4.27 -4.15
CA SER A 156 -2.08 3.29 -5.23
C SER A 156 -0.68 3.13 -5.77
N PHE A 157 -0.27 1.92 -6.06
CA PHE A 157 1.09 1.65 -6.54
C PHE A 157 1.08 0.62 -7.66
N ASP A 158 2.03 0.82 -8.58
CA ASP A 158 2.30 -0.07 -9.70
C ASP A 158 3.82 -0.14 -9.89
N CYS A 159 4.39 -1.26 -9.50
CA CYS A 159 5.82 -1.48 -9.38
C CYS A 159 6.23 -2.78 -10.05
N LEU A 160 7.52 -2.92 -10.31
CA LEU A 160 8.15 -4.19 -10.67
C LEU A 160 9.12 -4.60 -9.57
N ASP A 161 9.17 -5.88 -9.25
CA ASP A 161 10.25 -6.43 -8.45
C ASP A 161 11.53 -6.62 -9.27
N SER A 162 12.61 -7.06 -8.62
CA SER A 162 13.91 -7.31 -9.26
C SER A 162 13.87 -8.39 -10.32
N ASP A 163 12.87 -9.27 -10.30
CA ASP A 163 12.63 -10.31 -11.31
C ASP A 163 11.73 -9.82 -12.45
N GLY A 164 11.29 -8.55 -12.41
CA GLY A 164 10.41 -7.93 -13.40
C GLY A 164 8.93 -8.34 -13.27
N LYS A 165 8.53 -8.91 -12.15
CA LYS A 165 7.15 -9.27 -11.89
C LYS A 165 6.37 -8.10 -11.28
N ILE A 166 5.14 -7.92 -11.72
CA ILE A 166 4.30 -6.80 -11.27
C ILE A 166 3.89 -6.98 -9.82
N ILE A 167 4.11 -5.93 -9.03
CA ILE A 167 3.56 -5.72 -7.69
C ILE A 167 2.71 -4.47 -7.75
N SER A 168 1.39 -4.59 -7.57
CA SER A 168 0.47 -3.46 -7.63
C SER A 168 -0.56 -3.52 -6.51
N GLY A 169 -1.18 -2.38 -6.19
CA GLY A 169 -2.18 -2.39 -5.15
C GLY A 169 -2.81 -1.04 -4.86
N VAL A 170 -3.74 -1.08 -3.92
CA VAL A 170 -4.44 0.08 -3.37
C VAL A 170 -4.54 -0.10 -1.87
N TYR A 171 -4.29 0.97 -1.14
CA TYR A 171 -4.57 1.05 0.30
C TYR A 171 -5.48 2.25 0.56
N LYS A 172 -6.53 2.04 1.35
CA LYS A 172 -7.45 3.08 1.83
C LYS A 172 -7.59 2.96 3.32
N GLY A 173 -7.13 3.96 4.04
CA GLY A 173 -7.18 3.98 5.50
C GLY A 173 -6.22 4.99 6.12
N SER A 174 -6.18 5.01 7.44
CA SER A 174 -5.23 5.83 8.17
C SER A 174 -3.83 5.19 8.16
N LEU A 175 -2.80 6.04 8.22
CA LEU A 175 -1.44 5.63 8.51
C LEU A 175 -1.15 5.98 9.97
N LYS A 176 -0.76 4.99 10.78
CA LYS A 176 -0.34 5.24 12.15
C LYS A 176 1.07 5.80 12.15
N TYR A 177 1.22 7.04 12.67
CA TYR A 177 2.47 7.78 12.63
C TYR A 177 3.40 7.44 13.80
N TYR A 178 4.69 7.27 13.48
CA TYR A 178 5.78 7.10 14.45
C TYR A 178 6.94 8.02 14.08
N ASN A 179 7.54 8.67 15.09
CA ASN A 179 8.67 9.57 14.88
C ASN A 179 9.95 8.98 15.45
N TYR A 180 10.92 8.74 14.58
CA TYR A 180 12.26 8.23 14.91
C TYR A 180 13.36 9.29 14.72
N ASP A 181 13.06 10.49 14.23
CA ASP A 181 14.06 11.52 13.89
C ASP A 181 15.04 11.80 15.03
N ASP A 182 14.58 11.82 16.28
CA ASP A 182 15.43 12.05 17.46
C ASP A 182 16.21 10.80 17.92
N ALA A 183 15.67 9.60 17.68
CA ALA A 183 16.28 8.35 18.12
C ALA A 183 17.40 7.89 17.20
N LEU A 184 17.32 8.17 15.91
CA LEU A 184 18.31 7.71 14.92
C LEU A 184 19.60 8.50 14.91
N LYS A 185 19.58 9.74 15.34
CA LYS A 185 20.83 10.48 15.59
C LYS A 185 21.73 9.76 16.60
N SER A 186 21.19 8.79 17.34
CA SER A 186 21.90 8.05 18.40
C SER A 186 22.12 6.55 18.17
N ALA A 187 21.40 5.84 17.31
CA ALA A 187 21.35 4.37 17.33
C ALA A 187 21.68 3.61 16.02
N GLY A 188 21.70 4.23 14.86
CA GLY A 188 22.18 3.57 13.62
C GLY A 188 21.34 2.41 13.07
N ILE A 189 20.06 2.30 13.41
CA ILE A 189 19.15 1.27 12.87
C ILE A 189 18.53 1.79 11.57
N LYS A 190 18.70 1.05 10.48
CA LYS A 190 18.44 1.57 9.14
C LYS A 190 17.51 0.78 8.24
N ASN A 191 17.08 -0.42 8.56
CA ASN A 191 16.44 -1.25 7.55
C ASN A 191 15.20 -1.99 8.05
N TRP A 192 14.15 -1.96 7.25
CA TRP A 192 13.15 -3.00 7.11
C TRP A 192 13.84 -4.25 6.50
N PRO A 193 13.83 -5.41 7.06
CA PRO A 193 13.11 -6.00 8.20
C PRO A 193 13.89 -6.07 9.53
N ASP A 194 14.78 -5.15 9.83
CA ASP A 194 15.58 -5.18 11.06
C ASP A 194 14.76 -4.86 12.34
N ILE A 195 13.46 -4.68 12.20
CA ILE A 195 12.51 -4.64 13.32
C ILE A 195 12.23 -6.09 13.76
N ARG A 196 13.18 -6.68 14.47
CA ARG A 196 13.05 -7.99 15.12
C ARG A 196 12.84 -7.85 16.61
#